data_506f8e291c4e952ccc21dbdab9658da5
#
_entry.id   506f8e291c4e952ccc21dbdab9658da5
#
_cell.length_a   1.000
_cell.length_b   1.000
_cell.length_c   1.000
_cell.angle_alpha   90.00
_cell.angle_beta   90.00
_cell.angle_gamma   90.00
#
_symmetry.space_group_name_H-M   'P 1'
#
loop_
_entity.id
_entity.type
_entity.pdbx_description
1 polymer ?
#
loop_
_entity_poly.entity_id
_entity_poly.type
_entity_poly.pdbx_seq_one_letter_code
_entity_poly.pdbx_strand_id
1 'polypeptide(L)'
;MIIFIFLQQEEGLVFGGGEPLLYSAFIKEFIKKYTKTGWKFTLETSLSVKKESIENIIHCIDYFIVDTKDMDKTRYELYTKGSYDLFLSNLKYLLETVGADKIRVRVPKIPKLNTYKSVKILLPVKLY
;
A
#
# COMPACT_ATOMS: atom_id res chain seq x y z
N MET A 1 -3.16 18.14 -3.32
CA MET A 1 -3.40 16.75 -2.88
C MET A 1 -4.65 16.25 -3.58
N ILE A 2 -4.54 15.17 -4.32
CA ILE A 2 -5.71 14.49 -4.89
C ILE A 2 -5.86 13.19 -4.12
N ILE A 3 -6.84 13.10 -3.23
CA ILE A 3 -7.26 11.85 -2.62
C ILE A 3 -8.49 11.41 -3.38
N PHE A 4 -8.39 10.28 -4.09
CA PHE A 4 -9.56 9.66 -4.68
C PHE A 4 -10.26 8.84 -3.60
N ILE A 5 -11.51 9.19 -3.33
CA ILE A 5 -12.38 8.42 -2.44
C ILE A 5 -13.31 7.63 -3.32
N PHE A 6 -13.13 6.30 -3.35
CA PHE A 6 -14.03 5.42 -4.09
C PHE A 6 -14.94 4.70 -3.10
N LEU A 7 -16.24 4.80 -3.32
CA LEU A 7 -17.21 3.94 -2.66
C LEU A 7 -17.12 2.56 -3.32
N GLN A 8 -16.67 1.57 -2.57
CA GLN A 8 -16.75 0.17 -3.01
C GLN A 8 -18.14 -0.38 -2.70
N GLN A 9 -18.52 -1.45 -3.42
CA GLN A 9 -19.84 -2.10 -3.28
C GLN A 9 -20.15 -2.60 -1.86
N GLU A 10 -19.15 -2.77 -1.03
CA GLU A 10 -19.29 -3.05 0.40
C GLU A 10 -18.85 -1.80 1.16
N GLU A 11 -19.80 -0.97 1.51
CA GLU A 11 -19.68 0.22 2.37
C GLU A 11 -18.26 0.55 2.88
N GLY A 12 -17.43 1.15 2.05
CA GLY A 12 -16.05 1.45 2.38
C GLY A 12 -15.46 2.58 1.54
N LEU A 13 -14.34 3.09 1.99
CA LEU A 13 -13.58 4.14 1.33
C LEU A 13 -12.17 3.67 1.01
N VAL A 14 -11.68 4.07 -0.15
CA VAL A 14 -10.28 3.84 -0.55
C VAL A 14 -9.57 5.19 -0.62
N PHE A 15 -8.51 5.33 0.15
CA PHE A 15 -7.58 6.45 0.03
C PHE A 15 -6.51 6.08 -0.98
N GLY A 16 -6.48 6.81 -2.09
CA GLY A 16 -5.52 6.58 -3.18
C GLY A 16 -5.20 7.87 -3.92
N GLY A 17 -4.50 7.75 -5.05
CA GLY A 17 -4.03 8.90 -5.83
C GLY A 17 -2.81 9.55 -5.18
N GLY A 18 -1.74 9.89 -5.94
CA GLY A 18 -0.47 10.28 -5.35
C GLY A 18 0.02 9.28 -4.29
N GLU A 19 0.59 9.76 -3.20
CA GLU A 19 0.97 8.93 -2.06
C GLU A 19 0.18 9.38 -0.81
N PRO A 20 -0.92 8.68 -0.44
CA PRO A 20 -1.77 9.11 0.68
C PRO A 20 -1.07 9.09 2.03
N LEU A 21 -0.04 8.25 2.22
CA LEU A 21 0.72 8.21 3.47
C LEU A 21 1.45 9.51 3.81
N LEU A 22 1.71 10.37 2.81
CA LEU A 22 2.23 11.72 3.05
C LEU A 22 1.24 12.59 3.83
N TYR A 23 -0.01 12.20 3.86
CA TYR A 23 -1.10 12.90 4.53
C TYR A 23 -1.72 12.05 5.65
N SER A 24 -0.92 11.23 6.28
CA SER A 24 -1.36 10.26 7.29
C SER A 24 -2.12 10.91 8.45
N ALA A 25 -1.70 12.08 8.90
CA ALA A 25 -2.39 12.82 9.97
C ALA A 25 -3.82 13.22 9.56
N PHE A 26 -4.00 13.71 8.33
CA PHE A 26 -5.32 14.05 7.80
C PHE A 26 -6.21 12.81 7.68
N ILE A 27 -5.69 11.73 7.15
CA ILE A 27 -6.43 10.46 7.00
C ILE A 27 -6.87 9.93 8.36
N LYS A 28 -5.99 9.96 9.34
CA LYS A 28 -6.28 9.54 10.71
C LYS A 28 -7.45 10.34 11.30
N GLU A 29 -7.43 11.65 11.18
CA GLU A 29 -8.52 12.51 11.67
C GLU A 29 -9.82 12.28 10.90
N PHE A 30 -9.75 12.06 9.59
CA PHE A 30 -10.92 11.71 8.79
C PHE A 30 -11.55 10.40 9.26
N ILE A 31 -10.76 9.34 9.41
CA ILE A 31 -11.24 8.03 9.86
C ILE A 31 -11.87 8.14 11.25
N LYS A 32 -11.23 8.85 12.17
CA LYS A 32 -11.72 9.08 13.51
C LYS A 32 -13.12 9.72 13.51
N LYS A 33 -13.36 10.63 12.58
CA LYS A 33 -14.66 11.29 12.42
C LYS A 33 -15.75 10.34 11.92
N TYR A 34 -15.40 9.33 11.11
CA TYR A 34 -16.34 8.44 10.44
C TYR A 34 -16.32 6.99 10.96
N THR A 35 -15.73 6.73 12.13
CA THR A 35 -15.66 5.38 12.71
C THR A 35 -17.01 4.74 12.98
N LYS A 36 -18.02 5.54 13.27
CA LYS A 36 -19.38 5.04 13.60
C LYS A 36 -20.22 4.63 12.39
N THR A 37 -19.69 4.85 11.17
CA THR A 37 -20.42 4.50 9.94
C THR A 37 -20.42 3.00 9.65
N GLY A 38 -19.50 2.25 10.25
CA GLY A 38 -19.24 0.86 9.89
C GLY A 38 -18.43 0.68 8.60
N TRP A 39 -17.99 1.77 7.98
CA TRP A 39 -17.21 1.73 6.76
C TRP A 39 -15.85 1.05 6.97
N LYS A 40 -15.42 0.30 5.97
CA LYS A 40 -14.06 -0.24 5.88
C LYS A 40 -13.16 0.74 5.14
N PHE A 41 -11.97 0.96 5.67
CA PHE A 41 -11.00 1.90 5.11
C PHE A 41 -9.86 1.14 4.47
N THR A 42 -9.64 1.37 3.19
CA THR A 42 -8.55 0.78 2.41
C THR A 42 -7.56 1.87 2.04
N LEU A 43 -6.28 1.59 2.15
CA LEU A 43 -5.20 2.47 1.76
C LEU A 43 -4.44 1.90 0.58
N GLU A 44 -4.29 2.68 -0.49
CA GLU A 44 -3.53 2.34 -1.67
C GLU A 44 -2.21 3.13 -1.66
N THR A 45 -1.09 2.45 -1.51
CA THR A 45 0.22 3.08 -1.27
C THR A 45 1.36 2.38 -1.98
N SER A 46 2.40 3.14 -2.32
CA SER A 46 3.68 2.60 -2.80
C SER A 46 4.59 2.10 -1.66
N LEU A 47 4.30 2.45 -0.41
CA LEU A 47 5.16 2.26 0.76
C LEU A 47 6.53 2.95 0.69
N SER A 48 6.76 3.81 -0.30
CA SER A 48 8.00 4.57 -0.46
C SER A 48 7.98 5.84 0.41
N VAL A 49 7.81 5.65 1.70
CA VAL A 49 7.63 6.72 2.69
C VAL A 49 8.41 6.41 3.96
N LYS A 50 8.54 7.41 4.82
CA LYS A 50 9.08 7.21 6.16
C LYS A 50 8.18 6.27 6.96
N LYS A 51 8.78 5.39 7.74
CA LYS A 51 8.06 4.41 8.58
C LYS A 51 7.03 5.08 9.49
N GLU A 52 7.35 6.24 10.03
CA GLU A 52 6.47 7.00 10.92
C GLU A 52 5.12 7.33 10.29
N SER A 53 5.10 7.57 8.98
CA SER A 53 3.84 7.80 8.24
C SER A 53 2.93 6.57 8.25
N ILE A 54 3.52 5.38 8.19
CA ILE A 54 2.78 4.12 8.29
C ILE A 54 2.30 3.90 9.73
N GLU A 55 3.19 4.08 10.70
CA GLU A 55 2.87 3.91 12.13
C GLU A 55 1.69 4.76 12.57
N ASN A 56 1.58 5.96 12.01
CA ASN A 56 0.51 6.91 12.34
C ASN A 56 -0.90 6.36 12.09
N ILE A 57 -1.08 5.53 11.05
CA ILE A 57 -2.41 5.11 10.61
C ILE A 57 -2.61 3.60 10.51
N ILE A 58 -1.59 2.81 10.78
CA ILE A 58 -1.64 1.36 10.55
C ILE A 58 -2.80 0.68 11.30
N HIS A 59 -3.18 1.18 12.45
CA HIS A 59 -4.25 0.62 13.27
C HIS A 59 -5.65 1.12 12.89
N CYS A 60 -5.74 2.15 12.03
CA CYS A 60 -7.03 2.67 11.58
C CYS A 60 -7.45 2.14 10.20
N ILE A 61 -6.57 1.48 9.49
CA ILE A 61 -6.81 0.98 8.14
C ILE A 61 -7.19 -0.50 8.21
N ASP A 62 -8.24 -0.88 7.50
CA ASP A 62 -8.71 -2.27 7.45
C ASP A 62 -7.95 -3.09 6.39
N TYR A 63 -7.67 -2.50 5.23
CA TYR A 63 -7.00 -3.17 4.13
C TYR A 63 -5.97 -2.28 3.45
N PHE A 64 -4.88 -2.89 2.98
CA PHE A 64 -3.80 -2.22 2.27
C PHE A 64 -3.65 -2.79 0.86
N ILE A 65 -3.58 -1.89 -0.12
CA ILE A 65 -3.18 -2.23 -1.48
C ILE A 65 -1.81 -1.59 -1.69
N VAL A 66 -0.79 -2.44 -1.86
CA VAL A 66 0.58 -2.00 -2.05
C VAL A 66 0.91 -2.08 -3.53
N ASP A 67 1.09 -0.92 -4.16
CA ASP A 67 1.50 -0.83 -5.56
C ASP A 67 3.01 -0.73 -5.65
N THR A 68 3.63 -1.69 -6.29
CA THR A 68 5.06 -1.66 -6.59
C THR A 68 5.30 -1.96 -8.06
N LYS A 69 6.42 -1.49 -8.59
CA LYS A 69 6.75 -1.69 -10.01
C LYS A 69 7.45 -3.02 -10.27
N ASP A 70 8.19 -3.50 -9.30
CA ASP A 70 8.84 -4.82 -9.36
C ASP A 70 9.25 -5.26 -7.95
N MET A 71 9.54 -6.54 -7.79
CA MET A 71 10.08 -7.11 -6.56
C MET A 71 11.56 -7.51 -6.70
N ASP A 72 12.16 -7.25 -7.85
CA ASP A 72 13.60 -7.30 -8.04
C ASP A 72 14.19 -5.92 -7.74
N LYS A 73 15.23 -5.87 -6.91
CA LYS A 73 15.84 -4.62 -6.46
C LYS A 73 16.31 -3.74 -7.62
N THR A 74 17.03 -4.33 -8.57
CA THR A 74 17.60 -3.57 -9.68
C THR A 74 16.52 -2.96 -10.56
N ARG A 75 15.49 -3.73 -10.93
CA ARG A 75 14.37 -3.24 -11.74
C ARG A 75 13.52 -2.23 -10.98
N TYR A 76 13.26 -2.47 -9.70
CA TYR A 76 12.52 -1.54 -8.85
C TYR A 76 13.20 -0.17 -8.82
N GLU A 77 14.49 -0.13 -8.50
CA GLU A 77 15.24 1.12 -8.39
C GLU A 77 15.44 1.82 -9.73
N LEU A 78 15.63 1.04 -10.80
CA LEU A 78 15.70 1.59 -12.16
C LEU A 78 14.40 2.28 -12.56
N TYR A 79 13.26 1.68 -12.25
CA TYR A 79 11.95 2.15 -12.67
C TYR A 79 11.39 3.26 -11.78
N THR A 80 11.53 3.13 -10.47
CA THR A 80 10.94 4.06 -9.50
C THR A 80 11.87 5.20 -9.09
N LYS A 81 13.18 5.05 -9.26
CA LYS A 81 14.23 5.90 -8.70
C LYS A 81 14.22 5.95 -7.16
N GLY A 82 13.46 5.06 -6.52
CA GLY A 82 13.34 4.97 -5.07
C GLY A 82 14.22 3.88 -4.47
N SER A 83 14.22 3.78 -3.15
CA SER A 83 14.96 2.77 -2.40
C SER A 83 14.13 1.49 -2.26
N TYR A 84 14.60 0.40 -2.83
CA TYR A 84 14.01 -0.92 -2.65
C TYR A 84 14.10 -1.39 -1.19
N ASP A 85 15.22 -1.10 -0.52
CA ASP A 85 15.42 -1.53 0.85
C ASP A 85 14.42 -0.84 1.81
N LEU A 86 14.13 0.43 1.59
CA LEU A 86 13.09 1.15 2.33
C LEU A 86 11.70 0.54 2.06
N PHE A 87 11.36 0.33 0.80
CA PHE A 87 10.10 -0.32 0.42
C PHE A 87 9.94 -1.69 1.09
N LEU A 88 10.95 -2.53 0.98
CA LEU A 88 10.93 -3.89 1.53
C LEU A 88 10.83 -3.89 3.06
N SER A 89 11.56 -3.01 3.73
CA SER A 89 11.49 -2.82 5.18
C SER A 89 10.08 -2.42 5.62
N ASN A 90 9.47 -1.48 4.93
CA ASN A 90 8.10 -1.04 5.21
C ASN A 90 7.07 -2.14 4.94
N LEU A 91 7.26 -2.92 3.88
CA LEU A 91 6.37 -4.04 3.57
C LEU A 91 6.46 -5.14 4.65
N LYS A 92 7.66 -5.47 5.10
CA LYS A 92 7.86 -6.43 6.20
C LYS A 92 7.20 -5.95 7.48
N TYR A 93 7.40 -4.69 7.84
CA TYR A 93 6.76 -4.09 9.00
C TYR A 93 5.23 -4.16 8.93
N LEU A 94 4.67 -3.84 7.77
CA LEU A 94 3.23 -3.91 7.55
C LEU A 94 2.70 -5.35 7.69
N LEU A 95 3.38 -6.32 7.06
CA LEU A 95 3.02 -7.74 7.15
C LEU A 95 3.04 -8.27 8.58
N GLU A 96 4.08 -7.93 9.34
CA GLU A 96 4.24 -8.36 10.74
C GLU A 96 3.18 -7.72 11.65
N THR A 97 2.72 -6.52 11.32
CA THR A 97 1.79 -5.78 12.17
C THR A 97 0.32 -6.14 11.90
N VAL A 98 -0.09 -6.22 10.64
CA VAL A 98 -1.51 -6.42 10.28
C VAL A 98 -1.82 -7.81 9.73
N GLY A 99 -0.82 -8.54 9.29
CA GLY A 99 -0.98 -9.87 8.69
C GLY A 99 -1.26 -9.83 7.18
N ALA A 100 -0.93 -10.94 6.51
CA ALA A 100 -1.01 -11.05 5.06
C ALA A 100 -2.44 -10.95 4.51
N ASP A 101 -3.43 -11.35 5.29
CA ASP A 101 -4.84 -11.34 4.86
C ASP A 101 -5.39 -9.94 4.57
N LYS A 102 -4.76 -8.91 5.15
CA LYS A 102 -5.15 -7.51 4.99
C LYS A 102 -4.35 -6.76 3.93
N ILE A 103 -3.43 -7.44 3.25
CA ILE A 103 -2.51 -6.83 2.30
C ILE A 103 -2.65 -7.48 0.94
N ARG A 104 -2.79 -6.65 -0.09
CA ARG A 104 -2.68 -7.04 -1.50
C ARG A 104 -1.53 -6.29 -2.13
N VAL A 105 -0.62 -7.02 -2.77
CA VAL A 105 0.47 -6.40 -3.53
C VAL A 105 0.14 -6.49 -5.01
N ARG A 106 0.12 -5.34 -5.68
CA ARG A 106 -0.08 -5.24 -7.11
C ARG A 106 1.24 -4.90 -7.79
N VAL A 107 1.61 -5.71 -8.79
CA VAL A 107 2.80 -5.47 -9.61
C VAL A 107 2.33 -5.43 -11.07
N PRO A 108 2.46 -4.30 -11.77
CA PRO A 108 2.06 -4.24 -13.17
C PRO A 108 2.99 -5.09 -14.01
N LYS A 109 2.41 -5.84 -14.95
CA LYS A 109 3.18 -6.54 -15.96
C LYS A 109 3.63 -5.53 -17.02
N ILE A 110 4.92 -5.26 -17.09
CA ILE A 110 5.49 -4.33 -18.04
C ILE A 110 6.23 -5.14 -19.11
N PRO A 111 5.78 -5.13 -20.38
CA PRO A 111 6.44 -5.87 -21.46
C PRO A 111 7.95 -5.57 -21.52
N LYS A 112 8.76 -6.60 -21.68
CA LYS A 112 10.25 -6.53 -21.76
C LYS A 112 10.94 -6.07 -20.48
N LEU A 113 10.23 -5.68 -19.43
CA LEU A 113 10.83 -5.26 -18.16
C LEU A 113 10.72 -6.33 -17.08
N ASN A 114 9.52 -6.90 -16.91
CA ASN A 114 9.31 -7.98 -15.96
C ASN A 114 8.53 -9.14 -16.58
N THR A 115 8.69 -10.32 -15.99
CA THR A 115 7.94 -11.52 -16.36
C THR A 115 7.13 -12.01 -15.16
N TYR A 116 6.14 -12.86 -15.40
CA TYR A 116 5.37 -13.46 -14.31
C TYR A 116 6.28 -14.17 -13.28
N LYS A 117 7.36 -14.80 -13.75
CA LYS A 117 8.34 -15.48 -12.86
C LYS A 117 9.13 -14.49 -12.02
N SER A 118 9.48 -13.32 -12.55
CA SER A 118 10.23 -12.30 -11.83
C SER A 118 9.39 -11.55 -10.78
N VAL A 119 8.08 -11.65 -10.90
CA VAL A 119 7.12 -11.01 -9.98
C VAL A 119 6.72 -11.96 -8.85
N LYS A 120 7.12 -13.23 -8.92
CA LYS A 120 6.80 -14.20 -7.87
C LYS A 120 7.50 -13.84 -6.57
N ILE A 121 6.71 -13.38 -5.63
CA ILE A 121 7.18 -12.93 -4.32
C ILE A 121 7.34 -14.12 -3.39
N LEU A 122 8.47 -14.16 -2.67
CA LEU A 122 8.71 -15.08 -1.57
C LEU A 122 7.94 -14.70 -0.28
N LEU A 123 6.89 -13.90 -0.42
CA LEU A 123 6.07 -13.44 0.70
C LEU A 123 4.67 -14.06 0.62
N PRO A 124 4.05 -14.40 1.75
CA PRO A 124 2.72 -14.97 1.78
C PRO A 124 1.63 -13.93 1.50
N VAL A 125 1.76 -13.19 0.40
CA VAL A 125 0.83 -12.14 -0.01
C VAL A 125 0.21 -12.51 -1.35
N LYS A 126 -1.07 -12.19 -1.53
CA LYS A 126 -1.74 -12.39 -2.82
C LYS A 126 -1.25 -11.37 -3.85
N LEU A 127 -0.86 -11.86 -5.03
CA LEU A 127 -0.55 -11.04 -6.19
C LEU A 127 -1.79 -10.85 -7.05
N TYR A 128 -1.96 -9.66 -7.52
CA TYR A 128 -3.04 -9.30 -8.44
C TYR A 128 -2.51 -8.61 -9.68
#